data_14db83b8bd0d94b5d28aea287b4fafb8
#
_entry.id   14db83b8bd0d94b5d28aea287b4fafb8
#
_cell.length_a   1.000
_cell.length_b   1.000
_cell.length_c   1.000
_cell.angle_alpha   90.00
_cell.angle_beta   90.00
_cell.angle_gamma   90.00
#
_symmetry.space_group_name_H-M   'P 1'
#
loop_
_entity.id
_entity.type
_entity.pdbx_description
1 polymer ?
#
loop_
_entity_poly.entity_id
_entity_poly.type
_entity_poly.pdbx_seq_one_letter_code
_entity_poly.pdbx_strand_id
1 'polypeptide(L)'
;LTGIETDRLREEKKRGITIELGFAYLDLPDGGRAGIIDVPGHEKFVRNMLAGAGGIDLALLIVAADEGVMPQTVEHLGILSLLEIQHGIIVLTKTDMVDEDWRELVAEDIRSQVKGTFLEDAPLIPVSSYTGEGIEELRQEIFRQISLLGGKKLDIPFRIPVDRVFSMEGFGTVITGTMIEGQLKEG
;
A
#
# COMPACT_ATOMS: atom_id res chain seq x y z
N LEU A 1 -5.81 10.47 -0.43
CA LEU A 1 -6.04 9.95 0.92
C LEU A 1 -5.36 10.79 2.00
N THR A 2 -4.04 11.00 1.93
CA THR A 2 -3.24 11.63 2.99
C THR A 2 -2.85 13.08 2.71
N GLY A 3 -2.79 13.49 1.45
CA GLY A 3 -2.21 14.77 1.03
C GLY A 3 -0.69 14.87 1.19
N ILE A 4 -0.02 13.79 1.55
CA ILE A 4 1.43 13.73 1.73
C ILE A 4 2.07 13.26 0.42
N GLU A 5 3.07 14.00 -0.06
CA GLU A 5 3.87 13.63 -1.24
C GLU A 5 4.86 12.54 -0.87
N THR A 6 4.77 11.38 -1.52
CA THR A 6 5.63 10.21 -1.28
C THR A 6 6.88 10.20 -2.15
N ASP A 7 6.81 10.75 -3.37
CA ASP A 7 7.93 10.83 -4.30
C ASP A 7 8.94 11.92 -3.89
N ARG A 8 10.10 11.50 -3.41
CA ARG A 8 11.14 12.42 -2.88
C ARG A 8 12.26 12.67 -3.86
N LEU A 9 12.53 11.73 -4.77
CA LEU A 9 13.63 11.86 -5.72
C LEU A 9 13.22 12.76 -6.90
N ARG A 10 14.17 13.60 -7.34
CA ARG A 10 13.96 14.42 -8.55
C ARG A 10 13.68 13.59 -9.79
N GLU A 11 14.23 12.38 -9.83
CA GLU A 11 14.07 11.45 -10.95
C GLU A 11 12.67 10.84 -10.98
N GLU A 12 12.08 10.52 -9.83
CA GLU A 12 10.69 10.07 -9.69
C GLU A 12 9.74 11.12 -10.26
N LYS A 13 9.87 12.36 -9.78
CA LYS A 13 9.04 13.49 -10.25
C LYS A 13 9.19 13.78 -11.75
N LYS A 14 10.40 13.60 -12.29
CA LYS A 14 10.67 13.83 -13.72
C LYS A 14 10.09 12.72 -14.60
N ARG A 15 10.12 11.48 -14.13
CA ARG A 15 9.67 10.31 -14.88
C ARG A 15 8.21 9.93 -14.59
N GLY A 16 7.63 10.44 -13.48
CA GLY A 16 6.30 10.07 -13.02
C GLY A 16 6.20 8.61 -12.56
N ILE A 17 7.30 8.05 -12.05
CA ILE A 17 7.35 6.67 -11.53
C ILE A 17 8.06 6.65 -10.19
N THR A 18 7.51 5.90 -9.23
CA THR A 18 8.14 5.66 -7.93
C THR A 18 9.33 4.71 -8.10
N ILE A 19 10.48 5.05 -7.54
CA ILE A 19 11.73 4.27 -7.61
C ILE A 19 12.08 3.69 -6.24
N GLU A 20 11.97 4.49 -5.19
CA GLU A 20 12.19 4.10 -3.81
C GLU A 20 10.88 4.02 -3.04
N LEU A 21 10.93 3.42 -1.84
CA LEU A 21 9.78 3.37 -0.95
C LEU A 21 9.38 4.79 -0.52
N GLY A 22 8.12 5.14 -0.76
CA GLY A 22 7.50 6.32 -0.22
C GLY A 22 6.81 6.02 1.11
N PHE A 23 6.79 6.99 2.03
CA PHE A 23 6.17 6.83 3.34
C PHE A 23 5.22 7.99 3.61
N ALA A 24 3.99 7.64 3.97
CA ALA A 24 2.98 8.57 4.42
C ALA A 24 2.26 7.99 5.64
N TYR A 25 1.31 8.72 6.18
CA TYR A 25 0.47 8.23 7.26
C TYR A 25 -0.97 8.72 7.09
N LEU A 26 -1.88 7.95 7.66
CA LEU A 26 -3.29 8.26 7.73
C LEU A 26 -3.70 8.30 9.20
N ASP A 27 -4.24 9.43 9.65
CA ASP A 27 -4.76 9.54 11.01
C ASP A 27 -6.09 8.76 11.11
N LEU A 28 -6.19 7.94 12.15
CA LEU A 28 -7.35 7.08 12.39
C LEU A 28 -8.37 7.78 13.29
N PRO A 29 -9.66 7.42 13.20
CA PRO A 29 -10.72 8.05 14.02
C PRO A 29 -10.54 7.88 15.53
N ASP A 30 -9.85 6.83 15.96
CA ASP A 30 -9.53 6.52 17.36
C ASP A 30 -8.33 7.30 17.91
N GLY A 31 -7.73 8.18 17.11
CA GLY A 31 -6.53 8.94 17.42
C GLY A 31 -5.23 8.18 17.16
N GLY A 32 -5.31 6.95 16.66
CA GLY A 32 -4.17 6.18 16.16
C GLY A 32 -3.68 6.68 14.81
N ARG A 33 -2.67 6.02 14.28
CA ARG A 33 -2.07 6.36 12.99
C ARG A 33 -1.69 5.10 12.23
N ALA A 34 -2.13 4.99 10.97
CA ALA A 34 -1.72 3.95 10.05
C ALA A 34 -0.57 4.46 9.18
N GLY A 35 0.52 3.70 9.10
CA GLY A 35 1.59 3.94 8.14
C GLY A 35 1.16 3.48 6.75
N ILE A 36 1.42 4.30 5.74
CA ILE A 36 1.24 3.95 4.32
C ILE A 36 2.62 3.84 3.69
N ILE A 37 2.86 2.72 3.05
CA ILE A 37 4.08 2.45 2.29
C ILE A 37 3.70 2.45 0.81
N ASP A 38 4.19 3.43 0.09
CA ASP A 38 4.05 3.50 -1.36
C ASP A 38 5.21 2.76 -1.99
N VAL A 39 4.88 1.68 -2.69
CA VAL A 39 5.88 0.77 -3.27
C VAL A 39 6.01 0.99 -4.77
N PRO A 40 7.24 0.93 -5.32
CA PRO A 40 7.43 1.08 -6.76
C PRO A 40 6.78 -0.07 -7.53
N GLY A 41 5.99 0.27 -8.55
CA GLY A 41 5.24 -0.70 -9.37
C GLY A 41 6.02 -1.30 -10.53
N HIS A 42 7.19 -0.78 -10.90
CA HIS A 42 7.93 -1.23 -12.07
C HIS A 42 8.83 -2.44 -11.74
N GLU A 43 8.84 -3.45 -12.62
CA GLU A 43 9.60 -4.72 -12.46
C GLU A 43 11.07 -4.55 -12.02
N LYS A 44 11.74 -3.49 -12.51
CA LYS A 44 13.14 -3.18 -12.13
C LYS A 44 13.33 -2.87 -10.66
N PHE A 45 12.26 -2.52 -9.95
CA PHE A 45 12.31 -2.07 -8.55
C PHE A 45 11.67 -3.08 -7.58
N VAL A 46 11.40 -4.30 -8.01
CA VAL A 46 10.83 -5.39 -7.17
C VAL A 46 11.61 -5.58 -5.87
N ARG A 47 12.95 -5.44 -5.89
CA ARG A 47 13.77 -5.51 -4.67
C ARG A 47 13.43 -4.40 -3.66
N ASN A 48 13.16 -3.19 -4.16
CA ASN A 48 12.76 -2.06 -3.31
C ASN A 48 11.35 -2.29 -2.76
N MET A 49 10.44 -2.82 -3.58
CA MET A 49 9.11 -3.23 -3.15
C MET A 49 9.18 -4.27 -2.01
N LEU A 50 9.99 -5.33 -2.17
CA LEU A 50 10.14 -6.38 -1.17
C LEU A 50 10.70 -5.84 0.17
N ALA A 51 11.61 -4.86 0.13
CA ALA A 51 12.12 -4.22 1.34
C ALA A 51 11.01 -3.52 2.14
N GLY A 52 10.00 -2.93 1.48
CA GLY A 52 8.86 -2.31 2.14
C GLY A 52 7.76 -3.28 2.57
N ALA A 53 7.76 -4.49 2.00
CA ALA A 53 6.67 -5.44 2.22
C ALA A 53 6.73 -6.18 3.58
N GLY A 54 7.85 -6.07 4.31
CA GLY A 54 7.99 -6.64 5.65
C GLY A 54 7.11 -5.92 6.68
N GLY A 55 6.07 -6.59 7.20
CA GLY A 55 5.19 -6.04 8.23
C GLY A 55 3.99 -5.24 7.69
N ILE A 56 3.59 -5.49 6.45
CA ILE A 56 2.32 -4.98 5.90
C ILE A 56 1.17 -5.75 6.54
N ASP A 57 0.25 -5.03 7.14
CA ASP A 57 -0.95 -5.59 7.75
C ASP A 57 -2.15 -5.61 6.77
N LEU A 58 -2.18 -4.67 5.82
CA LEU A 58 -3.25 -4.49 4.81
C LEU A 58 -2.64 -4.04 3.48
N ALA A 59 -2.96 -4.73 2.39
CA ALA A 59 -2.54 -4.35 1.05
C ALA A 59 -3.64 -3.58 0.30
N LEU A 60 -3.26 -2.55 -0.43
CA LEU A 60 -4.12 -1.90 -1.42
C LEU A 60 -3.65 -2.30 -2.82
N LEU A 61 -4.42 -3.12 -3.53
CA LEU A 61 -4.15 -3.46 -4.92
C LEU A 61 -4.73 -2.38 -5.82
N ILE A 62 -3.87 -1.57 -6.41
CA ILE A 62 -4.27 -0.43 -7.25
C ILE A 62 -4.28 -0.86 -8.72
N VAL A 63 -5.43 -0.70 -9.37
CA VAL A 63 -5.61 -0.94 -10.81
C VAL A 63 -6.22 0.30 -11.44
N ALA A 64 -5.63 0.79 -12.53
CA ALA A 64 -6.18 1.93 -13.27
C ALA A 64 -7.25 1.44 -14.26
N ALA A 65 -8.43 2.07 -14.24
CA ALA A 65 -9.57 1.67 -15.06
C ALA A 65 -9.29 1.82 -16.57
N ASP A 66 -8.48 2.80 -16.94
CA ASP A 66 -8.08 3.05 -18.33
C ASP A 66 -7.08 2.03 -18.89
N GLU A 67 -6.34 1.33 -18.02
CA GLU A 67 -5.32 0.35 -18.40
C GLU A 67 -5.75 -1.11 -18.14
N GLY A 68 -6.63 -1.33 -17.15
CA GLY A 68 -7.04 -2.67 -16.70
C GLY A 68 -5.93 -3.41 -15.95
N VAL A 69 -6.05 -4.74 -15.90
CA VAL A 69 -5.06 -5.59 -15.22
C VAL A 69 -3.80 -5.72 -16.07
N MET A 70 -2.70 -5.17 -15.57
CA MET A 70 -1.40 -5.21 -16.25
C MET A 70 -0.56 -6.41 -15.76
N PRO A 71 0.44 -6.89 -16.55
CA PRO A 71 1.32 -7.96 -16.10
C PRO A 71 1.95 -7.71 -14.73
N GLN A 72 2.34 -6.46 -14.44
CA GLN A 72 2.89 -6.06 -13.14
C GLN A 72 1.89 -6.26 -12.00
N THR A 73 0.60 -6.05 -12.24
CA THR A 73 -0.45 -6.30 -11.24
C THR A 73 -0.46 -7.76 -10.80
N VAL A 74 -0.35 -8.68 -11.78
CA VAL A 74 -0.30 -10.13 -11.53
C VAL A 74 0.97 -10.53 -10.77
N GLU A 75 2.12 -9.98 -11.15
CA GLU A 75 3.39 -10.21 -10.45
C GLU A 75 3.33 -9.74 -9.00
N HIS A 76 2.81 -8.53 -8.76
CA HIS A 76 2.66 -7.99 -7.41
C HIS A 76 1.69 -8.82 -6.56
N LEU A 77 0.60 -9.28 -7.14
CA LEU A 77 -0.35 -10.16 -6.45
C LEU A 77 0.32 -11.47 -6.02
N GLY A 78 1.15 -12.06 -6.90
CA GLY A 78 1.95 -13.23 -6.57
C GLY A 78 2.93 -12.98 -5.43
N ILE A 79 3.61 -11.83 -5.42
CA ILE A 79 4.54 -11.43 -4.35
C ILE A 79 3.79 -11.25 -3.02
N LEU A 80 2.66 -10.55 -3.02
CA LEU A 80 1.85 -10.33 -1.82
C LEU A 80 1.35 -11.65 -1.23
N SER A 81 0.98 -12.61 -2.09
CA SER A 81 0.57 -13.95 -1.67
C SER A 81 1.73 -14.73 -1.02
N LEU A 82 2.95 -14.64 -1.58
CA LEU A 82 4.16 -15.25 -1.01
C LEU A 82 4.56 -14.65 0.35
N LEU A 83 4.23 -13.38 0.57
CA LEU A 83 4.46 -12.69 1.84
C LEU A 83 3.38 -12.98 2.88
N GLU A 84 2.44 -13.89 2.56
CA GLU A 84 1.36 -14.33 3.45
C GLU A 84 0.47 -13.19 3.96
N ILE A 85 0.29 -12.12 3.16
CA ILE A 85 -0.64 -11.04 3.47
C ILE A 85 -2.07 -11.58 3.39
N GLN A 86 -2.87 -11.32 4.43
CA GLN A 86 -4.21 -11.91 4.58
C GLN A 86 -5.34 -10.89 4.32
N HIS A 87 -5.04 -9.60 4.33
CA HIS A 87 -6.05 -8.54 4.23
C HIS A 87 -5.71 -7.59 3.09
N GLY A 88 -6.73 -7.21 2.34
CA GLY A 88 -6.53 -6.27 1.25
C GLY A 88 -7.83 -5.63 0.76
N ILE A 89 -7.66 -4.55 0.01
CA ILE A 89 -8.70 -3.82 -0.69
C ILE A 89 -8.23 -3.66 -2.14
N ILE A 90 -9.13 -3.87 -3.08
CA ILE A 90 -8.89 -3.60 -4.48
C ILE A 90 -9.40 -2.19 -4.78
N VAL A 91 -8.57 -1.36 -5.38
CA VAL A 91 -8.89 0.03 -5.70
C VAL A 91 -8.81 0.24 -7.21
N LEU A 92 -9.97 0.45 -7.83
CA LEU A 92 -10.07 0.77 -9.26
C LEU A 92 -9.97 2.28 -9.42
N THR A 93 -8.81 2.77 -9.89
CA THR A 93 -8.54 4.21 -10.01
C THR A 93 -8.86 4.76 -11.39
N LYS A 94 -8.82 6.09 -11.55
CA LYS A 94 -9.09 6.81 -12.81
C LYS A 94 -10.47 6.50 -13.40
N THR A 95 -11.47 6.30 -12.56
CA THR A 95 -12.84 5.94 -13.01
C THR A 95 -13.52 7.06 -13.80
N ASP A 96 -13.04 8.29 -13.68
CA ASP A 96 -13.46 9.44 -14.47
C ASP A 96 -13.01 9.41 -15.94
N MET A 97 -12.06 8.52 -16.30
CA MET A 97 -11.52 8.41 -17.65
C MET A 97 -12.24 7.40 -18.54
N VAL A 98 -13.16 6.63 -17.98
CA VAL A 98 -13.84 5.53 -18.68
C VAL A 98 -15.35 5.57 -18.40
N ASP A 99 -16.15 4.95 -19.27
CA ASP A 99 -17.58 4.78 -19.05
C ASP A 99 -17.91 3.62 -18.10
N GLU A 100 -19.18 3.51 -17.74
CA GLU A 100 -19.67 2.49 -16.78
C GLU A 100 -19.47 1.07 -17.29
N ASP A 101 -19.79 0.81 -18.58
CA ASP A 101 -19.67 -0.52 -19.18
C ASP A 101 -18.22 -1.01 -19.14
N TRP A 102 -17.28 -0.10 -19.41
CA TRP A 102 -15.86 -0.40 -19.32
C TRP A 102 -15.40 -0.66 -17.88
N ARG A 103 -15.90 0.12 -16.90
CA ARG A 103 -15.60 -0.10 -15.48
C ARG A 103 -16.04 -1.49 -15.03
N GLU A 104 -17.25 -1.93 -15.43
CA GLU A 104 -17.76 -3.26 -15.11
C GLU A 104 -16.87 -4.34 -15.72
N LEU A 105 -16.48 -4.21 -16.98
CA LEU A 105 -15.60 -5.15 -17.66
C LEU A 105 -14.25 -5.30 -16.94
N VAL A 106 -13.61 -4.19 -16.57
CA VAL A 106 -12.34 -4.20 -15.84
C VAL A 106 -12.51 -4.79 -14.44
N ALA A 107 -13.62 -4.51 -13.76
CA ALA A 107 -13.92 -5.09 -12.46
C ALA A 107 -14.08 -6.61 -12.54
N GLU A 108 -14.74 -7.14 -13.56
CA GLU A 108 -14.86 -8.59 -13.80
C GLU A 108 -13.49 -9.23 -14.08
N ASP A 109 -12.64 -8.59 -14.90
CA ASP A 109 -11.28 -9.08 -15.16
C ASP A 109 -10.46 -9.13 -13.86
N ILE A 110 -10.50 -8.06 -13.05
CA ILE A 110 -9.85 -8.05 -11.73
C ILE A 110 -10.34 -9.21 -10.87
N ARG A 111 -11.67 -9.42 -10.77
CA ARG A 111 -12.25 -10.53 -10.00
C ARG A 111 -11.76 -11.89 -10.47
N SER A 112 -11.61 -12.07 -11.78
CA SER A 112 -11.04 -13.28 -12.36
C SER A 112 -9.58 -13.50 -11.97
N GLN A 113 -8.78 -12.44 -11.97
CA GLN A 113 -7.34 -12.50 -11.66
C GLN A 113 -7.05 -12.75 -10.18
N VAL A 114 -7.86 -12.22 -9.28
CA VAL A 114 -7.65 -12.38 -7.83
C VAL A 114 -8.24 -13.68 -7.27
N LYS A 115 -8.93 -14.46 -8.10
CA LYS A 115 -9.56 -15.73 -7.68
C LYS A 115 -8.51 -16.70 -7.16
N GLY A 116 -8.79 -17.34 -6.01
CA GLY A 116 -7.86 -18.24 -5.32
C GLY A 116 -6.75 -17.53 -4.56
N THR A 117 -6.78 -16.20 -4.45
CA THR A 117 -5.83 -15.41 -3.64
C THR A 117 -6.52 -14.83 -2.41
N PHE A 118 -5.75 -14.20 -1.52
CA PHE A 118 -6.28 -13.50 -0.35
C PHE A 118 -7.21 -12.31 -0.68
N LEU A 119 -7.24 -11.87 -1.95
CA LEU A 119 -8.10 -10.80 -2.45
C LEU A 119 -9.40 -11.31 -3.12
N GLU A 120 -9.66 -12.61 -3.15
CA GLU A 120 -10.85 -13.17 -3.83
C GLU A 120 -12.16 -12.51 -3.36
N ASP A 121 -12.31 -12.38 -2.04
CA ASP A 121 -13.49 -11.76 -1.40
C ASP A 121 -13.24 -10.31 -0.95
N ALA A 122 -12.12 -9.71 -1.38
CA ALA A 122 -11.78 -8.36 -0.98
C ALA A 122 -12.76 -7.33 -1.59
N PRO A 123 -13.09 -6.25 -0.87
CA PRO A 123 -13.87 -5.15 -1.44
C PRO A 123 -13.14 -4.53 -2.63
N LEU A 124 -13.88 -4.24 -3.71
CA LEU A 124 -13.41 -3.47 -4.85
C LEU A 124 -14.08 -2.12 -4.81
N ILE A 125 -13.28 -1.05 -4.71
CA ILE A 125 -13.76 0.32 -4.55
C ILE A 125 -13.30 1.15 -5.75
N PRO A 126 -14.25 1.64 -6.57
CA PRO A 126 -13.96 2.56 -7.65
C PRO A 126 -13.65 3.95 -7.09
N VAL A 127 -12.60 4.59 -7.59
CA VAL A 127 -12.20 5.93 -7.15
C VAL A 127 -11.69 6.79 -8.31
N SER A 128 -11.87 8.09 -8.18
CA SER A 128 -11.16 9.08 -8.98
C SER A 128 -10.46 10.08 -8.05
N SER A 129 -9.14 10.14 -8.12
CA SER A 129 -8.39 11.17 -7.40
C SER A 129 -8.58 12.56 -7.98
N TYR A 130 -9.03 12.66 -9.24
CA TYR A 130 -9.29 13.91 -9.93
C TYR A 130 -10.62 14.53 -9.51
N THR A 131 -11.70 13.74 -9.44
CA THR A 131 -13.04 14.22 -9.05
C THR A 131 -13.29 14.12 -7.55
N GLY A 132 -12.53 13.28 -6.83
CA GLY A 132 -12.76 12.94 -5.43
C GLY A 132 -13.78 11.82 -5.22
N GLU A 133 -14.39 11.29 -6.28
CA GLU A 133 -15.35 10.17 -6.20
C GLU A 133 -14.73 8.94 -5.54
N GLY A 134 -15.46 8.30 -4.62
CA GLY A 134 -15.06 7.06 -3.95
C GLY A 134 -13.93 7.20 -2.91
N ILE A 135 -13.27 8.36 -2.80
CA ILE A 135 -12.13 8.54 -1.88
C ILE A 135 -12.55 8.38 -0.41
N GLU A 136 -13.69 8.94 -0.04
CA GLU A 136 -14.19 8.81 1.34
C GLU A 136 -14.65 7.37 1.64
N GLU A 137 -15.28 6.70 0.69
CA GLU A 137 -15.64 5.29 0.80
C GLU A 137 -14.39 4.41 1.00
N LEU A 138 -13.35 4.62 0.19
CA LEU A 138 -12.06 3.95 0.36
C LEU A 138 -11.46 4.20 1.74
N ARG A 139 -11.52 5.44 2.23
CA ARG A 139 -11.02 5.80 3.57
C ARG A 139 -11.76 5.04 4.66
N GLN A 140 -13.07 4.99 4.61
CA GLN A 140 -13.90 4.27 5.56
C GLN A 140 -13.64 2.78 5.53
N GLU A 141 -13.46 2.20 4.35
CA GLU A 141 -13.14 0.78 4.22
C GLU A 141 -11.74 0.47 4.79
N ILE A 142 -10.75 1.32 4.57
CA ILE A 142 -9.43 1.19 5.20
C ILE A 142 -9.58 1.20 6.73
N PHE A 143 -10.35 2.13 7.30
CA PHE A 143 -10.58 2.19 8.74
C PHE A 143 -11.28 0.93 9.27
N ARG A 144 -12.27 0.45 8.53
CA ARG A 144 -12.98 -0.79 8.86
C ARG A 144 -12.01 -1.99 8.89
N GLN A 145 -11.20 -2.16 7.85
CA GLN A 145 -10.22 -3.25 7.76
C GLN A 145 -9.20 -3.17 8.90
N ILE A 146 -8.62 -1.99 9.15
CA ILE A 146 -7.67 -1.78 10.25
C ILE A 146 -8.29 -2.15 11.60
N SER A 147 -9.55 -1.81 11.84
CA SER A 147 -10.23 -2.16 13.08
C SER A 147 -10.39 -3.67 13.31
N LEU A 148 -10.39 -4.46 12.23
CA LEU A 148 -10.47 -5.93 12.27
C LEU A 148 -9.11 -6.60 12.51
N LEU A 149 -8.00 -5.91 12.21
CA LEU A 149 -6.66 -6.48 12.31
C LEU A 149 -6.19 -6.76 13.74
N GLY A 150 -6.89 -6.25 14.73
CA GLY A 150 -6.46 -6.33 16.13
C GLY A 150 -5.22 -5.48 16.41
N GLY A 151 -5.11 -4.95 17.62
CA GLY A 151 -3.95 -4.15 18.03
C GLY A 151 -2.67 -4.98 18.07
N LYS A 152 -1.54 -4.39 17.65
CA LYS A 152 -0.22 -5.00 17.84
C LYS A 152 0.06 -5.21 19.33
N LYS A 153 0.75 -6.31 19.68
CA LYS A 153 1.15 -6.57 21.06
C LYS A 153 2.19 -5.54 21.48
N LEU A 154 1.84 -4.65 22.39
CA LEU A 154 2.70 -3.58 22.87
C LEU A 154 3.54 -3.97 24.11
N ASP A 155 3.07 -4.95 24.90
CA ASP A 155 3.69 -5.37 26.17
C ASP A 155 4.81 -6.41 26.01
N ILE A 156 5.39 -6.49 24.84
CA ILE A 156 6.53 -7.40 24.50
C ILE A 156 7.70 -6.57 23.97
N PRO A 157 8.91 -7.11 23.96
CA PRO A 157 10.07 -6.44 23.36
C PRO A 157 9.78 -6.04 21.92
N PHE A 158 10.21 -4.83 21.55
CA PHE A 158 10.00 -4.34 20.19
C PHE A 158 10.79 -5.17 19.16
N ARG A 159 10.23 -5.32 17.97
CA ARG A 159 10.85 -5.97 16.84
C ARG A 159 10.66 -5.15 15.58
N ILE A 160 11.79 -4.81 14.96
CA ILE A 160 11.84 -4.04 13.71
C ILE A 160 12.71 -4.80 12.71
N PRO A 161 12.12 -5.43 11.67
CA PRO A 161 12.89 -5.86 10.51
C PRO A 161 13.59 -4.65 9.89
N VAL A 162 14.89 -4.78 9.63
CA VAL A 162 15.70 -3.66 9.13
C VAL A 162 15.63 -3.62 7.61
N ASP A 163 15.09 -2.53 7.04
CA ASP A 163 15.02 -2.31 5.60
C ASP A 163 16.32 -1.71 5.06
N ARG A 164 16.86 -0.71 5.78
CA ARG A 164 18.08 0.00 5.38
C ARG A 164 18.96 0.31 6.58
N VAL A 165 20.26 0.36 6.31
CA VAL A 165 21.29 0.78 7.26
C VAL A 165 22.15 1.85 6.58
N PHE A 166 22.33 2.98 7.23
CA PHE A 166 23.20 4.06 6.74
C PHE A 166 23.85 4.81 7.89
N SER A 167 24.90 5.55 7.62
CA SER A 167 25.55 6.39 8.62
C SER A 167 25.17 7.84 8.41
N MET A 168 24.79 8.51 9.50
CA MET A 168 24.58 9.96 9.52
C MET A 168 25.66 10.63 10.37
N GLU A 169 26.25 11.68 9.82
CA GLU A 169 27.24 12.48 10.54
C GLU A 169 26.62 13.10 11.80
N GLY A 170 27.29 12.92 12.94
CA GLY A 170 26.79 13.36 14.25
C GLY A 170 25.82 12.39 14.97
N PHE A 171 25.23 11.45 14.26
CA PHE A 171 24.25 10.48 14.82
C PHE A 171 24.76 9.03 14.83
N GLY A 172 25.76 8.71 14.00
CA GLY A 172 26.27 7.35 13.88
C GLY A 172 25.46 6.48 12.91
N THR A 173 25.32 5.21 13.25
CA THR A 173 24.57 4.26 12.42
C THR A 173 23.07 4.41 12.66
N VAL A 174 22.34 4.64 11.58
CA VAL A 174 20.88 4.76 11.54
C VAL A 174 20.30 3.56 10.79
N ILE A 175 19.24 3.00 11.32
CA ILE A 175 18.45 1.95 10.68
C ILE A 175 17.05 2.46 10.37
N THR A 176 16.42 1.95 9.33
CA THR A 176 14.99 2.11 9.05
C THR A 176 14.32 0.75 8.97
N GLY A 177 13.05 0.71 9.30
CA GLY A 177 12.25 -0.49 9.27
C GLY A 177 10.84 -0.25 9.82
N THR A 178 9.95 -1.20 9.62
CA THR A 178 8.58 -1.16 10.15
C THR A 178 8.52 -1.93 11.45
N MET A 179 8.06 -1.28 12.53
CA MET A 179 7.87 -1.95 13.81
C MET A 179 6.67 -2.91 13.74
N ILE A 180 6.93 -4.20 13.90
CA ILE A 180 5.91 -5.25 13.82
C ILE A 180 5.37 -5.65 15.19
N GLU A 181 6.14 -5.49 16.27
CA GLU A 181 5.78 -5.86 17.64
C GLU A 181 6.40 -4.87 18.63
N GLY A 182 5.79 -4.79 19.83
CA GLY A 182 6.28 -4.02 20.96
C GLY A 182 6.12 -2.50 20.81
N GLN A 183 6.77 -1.77 21.67
CA GLN A 183 6.81 -0.30 21.65
C GLN A 183 8.24 0.20 21.93
N LEU A 184 8.58 1.33 21.32
CA LEU A 184 9.83 2.03 21.54
C LEU A 184 9.50 3.45 22.01
N LYS A 185 10.16 3.91 23.08
CA LYS A 185 10.06 5.29 23.53
C LYS A 185 11.27 6.06 23.01
N GLU A 186 10.99 7.25 22.54
CA GLU A 186 12.03 8.21 22.22
C GLU A 186 12.78 8.61 23.49
N GLY A 187 14.12 8.50 23.45
CA GLY A 187 14.99 8.74 24.60
C GLY A 187 15.40 10.18 24.79
#